data_940bf9f2661db48f0dbb073b0c173a69
#
_entry.id   940bf9f2661db48f0dbb073b0c173a69
#
_cell.length_a   1.000
_cell.length_b   1.000
_cell.length_c   1.000
_cell.angle_alpha   90.00
_cell.angle_beta   90.00
_cell.angle_gamma   90.00
#
_symmetry.space_group_name_H-M   'P 1'
#
loop_
_entity.id
_entity.type
_entity.pdbx_description
1 polymer ?
#
loop_
_entity_poly.entity_id
_entity_poly.type
_entity_poly.pdbx_seq_one_letter_code
_entity_poly.pdbx_strand_id
1 'polypeptide(L)'
;MKKTALIGIIATALIAGSSSSPAAAADEPNENAGVFTAQIPEEGSNIAWGQAVLVVDKPIEEVLPIILDYGNYFQFMPNFTKSKVLAQRGSRAMVYMEVSVAKGTFTLWGQLNLAERPQDGVSRVVEARLMEGNIDAFSASWTLTPVDGGAHTQVDFKIFVDPDIPLPSSIFSRENERAAGRTVRALRTRVFEGPKGSS
;
A
#
# COMPACT_ATOMS: atom_id res chain seq x y z
N MET A 1 1.39 14.35 -83.64
CA MET A 1 2.71 14.33 -84.30
C MET A 1 3.81 14.26 -83.27
N LYS A 2 4.71 13.25 -83.48
CA LYS A 2 6.06 13.11 -82.88
C LYS A 2 6.11 12.89 -81.37
N LYS A 3 6.26 11.65 -80.83
CA LYS A 3 7.48 10.79 -80.66
C LYS A 3 8.65 11.56 -80.07
N THR A 4 9.09 11.13 -78.89
CA THR A 4 10.42 10.56 -78.72
C THR A 4 10.57 9.97 -77.28
N ALA A 5 11.04 8.71 -77.25
CA ALA A 5 11.51 7.96 -76.10
C ALA A 5 12.95 8.33 -75.73
N LEU A 6 13.38 8.13 -74.51
CA LEU A 6 14.77 7.74 -74.15
C LEU A 6 14.76 7.23 -72.69
N ILE A 7 14.95 6.00 -72.53
CA ILE A 7 15.95 5.10 -71.95
C ILE A 7 16.93 5.76 -71.01
N GLY A 8 16.99 5.20 -69.78
CA GLY A 8 18.27 5.25 -69.11
C GLY A 8 18.24 5.04 -67.61
N ILE A 9 18.66 3.86 -67.27
CA ILE A 9 19.54 3.49 -66.12
C ILE A 9 18.93 3.17 -64.82
N ILE A 10 18.94 1.89 -64.50
CA ILE A 10 18.78 1.21 -63.24
C ILE A 10 19.96 1.58 -62.30
N ALA A 11 19.68 2.09 -61.16
CA ALA A 11 20.61 2.09 -60.04
C ALA A 11 19.96 1.35 -58.86
N THR A 12 20.39 0.11 -58.67
CA THR A 12 20.02 -0.74 -57.55
C THR A 12 20.77 -0.25 -56.33
N ALA A 13 20.09 0.47 -55.42
CA ALA A 13 20.62 0.76 -54.11
C ALA A 13 20.11 -0.28 -53.13
N LEU A 14 21.01 -1.17 -52.70
CA LEU A 14 20.80 -2.05 -51.54
C LEU A 14 20.72 -1.17 -50.29
N ILE A 15 19.53 -0.95 -49.79
CA ILE A 15 19.34 -0.41 -48.43
C ILE A 15 19.31 -1.59 -47.49
N ALA A 16 20.42 -1.82 -46.78
CA ALA A 16 20.46 -2.70 -45.63
C ALA A 16 19.51 -2.13 -44.55
N GLY A 17 18.33 -2.72 -44.47
CA GLY A 17 17.36 -2.44 -43.40
C GLY A 17 17.91 -2.92 -42.07
N SER A 18 18.44 -1.99 -41.27
CA SER A 18 18.63 -2.24 -39.85
C SER A 18 17.27 -2.31 -39.22
N SER A 19 16.77 -3.52 -38.99
CA SER A 19 15.62 -3.78 -38.11
C SER A 19 16.03 -3.49 -36.68
N SER A 20 15.84 -2.25 -36.24
CA SER A 20 15.76 -1.92 -34.83
C SER A 20 14.48 -2.54 -34.31
N SER A 21 14.61 -3.70 -33.65
CA SER A 21 13.56 -4.19 -32.74
C SER A 21 13.23 -3.08 -31.74
N PRO A 22 11.94 -2.73 -31.56
CA PRO A 22 11.59 -1.89 -30.44
C PRO A 22 11.97 -2.69 -29.18
N ALA A 23 12.89 -2.13 -28.38
CA ALA A 23 13.13 -2.60 -27.04
C ALA A 23 11.75 -2.65 -26.37
N ALA A 24 11.35 -3.84 -25.92
CA ALA A 24 10.18 -4.01 -25.09
C ALA A 24 10.35 -3.02 -23.92
N ALA A 25 9.48 -2.00 -23.88
CA ALA A 25 9.33 -1.17 -22.70
C ALA A 25 9.05 -2.15 -21.57
N ALA A 26 9.96 -2.23 -20.61
CA ALA A 26 9.69 -2.95 -19.38
C ALA A 26 8.40 -2.35 -18.83
N ASP A 27 7.38 -3.19 -18.71
CA ASP A 27 6.09 -2.82 -18.16
C ASP A 27 6.38 -2.38 -16.74
N GLU A 28 6.38 -1.05 -16.49
CA GLU A 28 6.47 -0.49 -15.15
C GLU A 28 5.33 -1.15 -14.35
N PRO A 29 5.61 -1.82 -13.21
CA PRO A 29 4.57 -2.52 -12.47
C PRO A 29 3.49 -1.51 -12.10
N ASN A 30 2.29 -1.70 -12.62
CA ASN A 30 1.13 -0.86 -12.31
C ASN A 30 0.86 -0.95 -10.82
N GLU A 31 1.29 0.06 -10.05
CA GLU A 31 1.16 0.10 -8.59
C GLU A 31 -0.29 -0.09 -8.10
N ASN A 32 -1.27 0.17 -8.97
CA ASN A 32 -2.69 -0.02 -8.68
C ASN A 32 -3.22 -1.40 -9.11
N ALA A 33 -2.43 -2.21 -9.81
CA ALA A 33 -2.88 -3.51 -10.27
C ALA A 33 -3.29 -4.39 -9.09
N GLY A 34 -4.55 -4.85 -9.11
CA GLY A 34 -5.08 -5.77 -8.11
C GLY A 34 -5.36 -5.17 -6.73
N VAL A 35 -5.35 -3.83 -6.56
CA VAL A 35 -5.79 -3.17 -5.32
C VAL A 35 -7.23 -2.72 -5.46
N PHE A 36 -8.09 -3.26 -4.62
CA PHE A 36 -9.49 -2.82 -4.49
C PHE A 36 -9.63 -1.93 -3.25
N THR A 37 -10.32 -0.80 -3.37
CA THR A 37 -10.61 0.10 -2.23
C THR A 37 -12.09 0.36 -2.08
N ALA A 38 -12.54 0.60 -0.85
CA ALA A 38 -13.92 0.93 -0.54
C ALA A 38 -14.03 1.82 0.71
N GLN A 39 -15.16 2.52 0.83
CA GLN A 39 -15.61 3.14 2.07
C GLN A 39 -16.65 2.23 2.72
N ILE A 40 -16.48 1.94 4.00
CA ILE A 40 -17.42 1.13 4.78
C ILE A 40 -18.05 2.06 5.82
N PRO A 41 -19.39 2.21 5.86
CA PRO A 41 -20.06 3.00 6.87
C PRO A 41 -19.73 2.50 8.28
N GLU A 42 -19.57 3.44 9.22
CA GLU A 42 -19.43 3.17 10.65
C GLU A 42 -20.73 3.54 11.36
N GLU A 43 -21.26 2.62 12.16
CA GLU A 43 -22.48 2.89 12.91
C GLU A 43 -22.25 3.99 13.95
N GLY A 44 -23.11 5.01 13.94
CA GLY A 44 -23.01 6.14 14.85
C GLY A 44 -21.98 7.19 14.47
N SER A 45 -21.29 7.06 13.32
CA SER A 45 -20.36 8.04 12.79
C SER A 45 -20.77 8.53 11.39
N ASN A 46 -20.49 9.80 11.10
CA ASN A 46 -20.56 10.33 9.74
C ASN A 46 -19.29 10.10 8.92
N ILE A 47 -18.24 9.55 9.55
CA ILE A 47 -16.98 9.19 8.91
C ILE A 47 -17.01 7.69 8.61
N ALA A 48 -16.67 7.31 7.40
CA ALA A 48 -16.58 5.91 7.00
C ALA A 48 -15.15 5.37 7.20
N TRP A 49 -15.04 4.08 7.44
CA TRP A 49 -13.79 3.33 7.32
C TRP A 49 -13.27 3.36 5.89
N GLY A 50 -11.97 3.41 5.73
CA GLY A 50 -11.32 3.05 4.49
C GLY A 50 -10.93 1.57 4.51
N GLN A 51 -11.24 0.85 3.46
CA GLN A 51 -10.80 -0.53 3.25
C GLN A 51 -9.96 -0.62 1.99
N ALA A 52 -8.95 -1.49 2.02
CA ALA A 52 -8.22 -1.89 0.84
C ALA A 52 -7.90 -3.38 0.90
N VAL A 53 -8.12 -4.06 -0.23
CA VAL A 53 -7.85 -5.50 -0.39
C VAL A 53 -6.91 -5.69 -1.57
N LEU A 54 -5.91 -6.53 -1.37
CA LEU A 54 -5.03 -7.01 -2.44
C LEU A 54 -4.56 -8.44 -2.16
N VAL A 55 -4.06 -9.13 -3.18
CA VAL A 55 -3.33 -10.38 -3.02
C VAL A 55 -1.84 -10.09 -3.20
N VAL A 56 -1.05 -10.54 -2.24
CA VAL A 56 0.43 -10.52 -2.28
C VAL A 56 0.90 -11.90 -2.72
N ASP A 57 1.77 -11.93 -3.72
CA ASP A 57 2.34 -13.15 -4.28
C ASP A 57 3.49 -13.69 -3.39
N LYS A 58 3.14 -13.91 -2.13
CA LYS A 58 3.99 -14.44 -1.06
C LYS A 58 3.15 -15.12 0.02
N PRO A 59 3.67 -16.18 0.66
CA PRO A 59 3.01 -16.82 1.77
C PRO A 59 2.91 -15.90 3.00
N ILE A 60 1.97 -16.19 3.89
CA ILE A 60 1.68 -15.37 5.08
C ILE A 60 2.89 -15.23 6.01
N GLU A 61 3.77 -16.22 6.04
CA GLU A 61 4.99 -16.24 6.83
C GLU A 61 6.02 -15.19 6.38
N GLU A 62 5.94 -14.73 5.13
CA GLU A 62 6.77 -13.64 4.61
C GLU A 62 6.10 -12.27 4.77
N VAL A 63 4.76 -12.21 4.77
CA VAL A 63 3.99 -10.96 4.86
C VAL A 63 3.82 -10.50 6.31
N LEU A 64 3.42 -11.41 7.20
CA LEU A 64 3.11 -11.09 8.59
C LEU A 64 4.27 -10.44 9.35
N PRO A 65 5.52 -10.88 9.24
CA PRO A 65 6.65 -10.25 9.94
C PRO A 65 6.83 -8.77 9.59
N ILE A 66 6.51 -8.36 8.36
CA ILE A 66 6.60 -6.96 7.92
C ILE A 66 5.52 -6.11 8.57
N ILE A 67 4.31 -6.66 8.72
CA ILE A 67 3.20 -5.99 9.44
C ILE A 67 3.51 -5.88 10.94
N LEU A 68 4.21 -6.85 11.51
CA LEU A 68 4.58 -6.84 12.93
C LEU A 68 5.83 -5.97 13.22
N ASP A 69 6.54 -5.51 12.21
CA ASP A 69 7.74 -4.66 12.35
C ASP A 69 7.36 -3.19 12.63
N TYR A 70 6.58 -2.99 13.69
CA TYR A 70 5.99 -1.71 14.04
C TYR A 70 7.02 -0.57 14.20
N GLY A 71 8.20 -0.88 14.71
CA GLY A 71 9.27 0.10 14.94
C GLY A 71 9.83 0.72 13.66
N ASN A 72 9.66 0.06 12.53
CA ASN A 72 10.20 0.46 11.23
C ASN A 72 9.15 1.00 10.25
N TYR A 73 7.91 1.20 10.68
CA TYR A 73 6.85 1.74 9.82
C TYR A 73 7.23 3.08 9.17
N PHE A 74 7.97 3.93 9.86
CA PHE A 74 8.45 5.21 9.31
C PHE A 74 9.36 5.07 8.07
N GLN A 75 9.92 3.87 7.82
CA GLN A 75 10.80 3.62 6.68
C GLN A 75 10.03 3.30 5.38
N PHE A 76 8.81 2.80 5.48
CA PHE A 76 8.07 2.32 4.30
C PHE A 76 6.58 2.67 4.29
N MET A 77 5.95 2.91 5.43
CA MET A 77 4.54 3.32 5.47
C MET A 77 4.37 4.78 5.04
N PRO A 78 3.36 5.09 4.21
CA PRO A 78 3.18 6.44 3.68
C PRO A 78 2.94 7.47 4.78
N ASN A 79 3.66 8.57 4.70
CA ASN A 79 3.54 9.73 5.59
C ASN A 79 3.90 9.48 7.06
N PHE A 80 4.38 8.30 7.43
CA PHE A 80 4.91 8.07 8.77
C PHE A 80 6.22 8.82 8.94
N THR A 81 6.29 9.68 9.97
CA THR A 81 7.50 10.42 10.33
C THR A 81 8.22 9.79 11.51
N LYS A 82 7.48 9.02 12.31
CA LYS A 82 8.02 8.31 13.47
C LYS A 82 7.20 7.08 13.80
N SER A 83 7.89 6.03 14.21
CA SER A 83 7.27 4.84 14.79
C SER A 83 8.23 4.25 15.82
N LYS A 84 7.73 4.01 17.04
CA LYS A 84 8.55 3.51 18.17
C LYS A 84 7.75 2.54 19.00
N VAL A 85 8.25 1.33 19.18
CA VAL A 85 7.71 0.37 20.14
C VAL A 85 8.06 0.85 21.55
N LEU A 86 7.05 1.13 22.35
CA LEU A 86 7.18 1.56 23.74
C LEU A 86 7.26 0.38 24.69
N ALA A 87 6.45 -0.66 24.42
CA ALA A 87 6.43 -1.91 25.17
C ALA A 87 5.92 -3.04 24.26
N GLN A 88 6.40 -4.26 24.49
CA GLN A 88 5.92 -5.45 23.79
C GLN A 88 5.89 -6.64 24.75
N ARG A 89 4.79 -7.40 24.71
CA ARG A 89 4.64 -8.64 25.46
C ARG A 89 3.83 -9.66 24.67
N GLY A 90 4.51 -10.72 24.24
CA GLY A 90 3.91 -11.72 23.34
C GLY A 90 3.40 -11.08 22.05
N SER A 91 2.14 -11.34 21.73
CA SER A 91 1.46 -10.81 20.54
C SER A 91 0.90 -9.38 20.71
N ARG A 92 1.18 -8.70 21.82
CA ARG A 92 0.71 -7.34 22.07
C ARG A 92 1.87 -6.36 22.10
N ALA A 93 1.65 -5.18 21.54
CA ALA A 93 2.61 -4.08 21.54
C ALA A 93 1.91 -2.75 21.84
N MET A 94 2.60 -1.87 22.53
CA MET A 94 2.27 -0.46 22.63
C MET A 94 3.25 0.30 21.75
N VAL A 95 2.73 1.07 20.78
CA VAL A 95 3.54 1.73 19.78
C VAL A 95 3.16 3.21 19.70
N TYR A 96 4.16 4.08 19.71
CA TYR A 96 4.00 5.50 19.42
C TYR A 96 4.21 5.73 17.94
N MET A 97 3.31 6.46 17.29
CA MET A 97 3.38 6.77 15.86
C MET A 97 3.10 8.24 15.60
N GLU A 98 3.81 8.83 14.62
CA GLU A 98 3.55 10.15 14.06
C GLU A 98 3.33 10.03 12.56
N VAL A 99 2.29 10.69 12.06
CA VAL A 99 1.93 10.72 10.63
C VAL A 99 1.75 12.17 10.19
N SER A 100 2.44 12.55 9.14
CA SER A 100 2.31 13.87 8.51
C SER A 100 1.12 13.88 7.56
N VAL A 101 0.21 14.83 7.71
CA VAL A 101 -0.97 14.98 6.85
C VAL A 101 -1.05 16.37 6.25
N ALA A 102 -1.93 16.54 5.23
CA ALA A 102 -2.11 17.80 4.52
C ALA A 102 -0.78 18.41 4.02
N LYS A 103 0.06 17.60 3.37
CA LYS A 103 1.39 17.98 2.82
C LYS A 103 2.34 18.55 3.90
N GLY A 104 2.30 18.00 5.11
CA GLY A 104 3.18 18.41 6.20
C GLY A 104 2.64 19.54 7.08
N THR A 105 1.43 20.03 6.81
CA THR A 105 0.82 21.10 7.60
C THR A 105 0.46 20.66 9.00
N PHE A 106 0.03 19.39 9.17
CA PHE A 106 -0.35 18.81 10.44
C PHE A 106 0.40 17.53 10.71
N THR A 107 0.70 17.28 11.97
CA THR A 107 1.20 15.99 12.46
C THR A 107 0.15 15.38 13.38
N LEU A 108 -0.36 14.23 12.97
CA LEU A 108 -1.19 13.39 13.82
C LEU A 108 -0.27 12.44 14.57
N TRP A 109 -0.52 12.27 15.87
CA TRP A 109 0.24 11.33 16.67
C TRP A 109 -0.69 10.51 17.56
N GLY A 110 -0.27 9.30 17.88
CA GLY A 110 -0.98 8.44 18.81
C GLY A 110 -0.08 7.38 19.44
N GLN A 111 -0.42 7.01 20.67
CA GLN A 111 -0.01 5.77 21.29
C GLN A 111 -1.09 4.74 21.00
N LEU A 112 -0.70 3.66 20.36
CA LEU A 112 -1.60 2.62 19.90
C LEU A 112 -1.33 1.33 20.65
N ASN A 113 -2.40 0.63 21.02
CA ASN A 113 -2.33 -0.75 21.47
C ASN A 113 -2.56 -1.65 20.25
N LEU A 114 -1.57 -2.48 19.95
CA LEU A 114 -1.63 -3.44 18.85
C LEU A 114 -1.69 -4.86 19.41
N ALA A 115 -2.49 -5.71 18.77
CA ALA A 115 -2.61 -7.12 19.13
C ALA A 115 -2.70 -7.98 17.87
N GLU A 116 -1.81 -8.98 17.78
CA GLU A 116 -1.89 -10.03 16.79
C GLU A 116 -2.61 -11.23 17.37
N ARG A 117 -3.47 -11.86 16.60
CA ARG A 117 -4.17 -13.08 16.97
C ARG A 117 -4.43 -13.98 15.78
N PRO A 118 -4.41 -15.30 15.96
CA PRO A 118 -4.87 -16.23 14.93
C PRO A 118 -6.38 -16.07 14.71
N GLN A 119 -6.81 -16.30 13.48
CA GLN A 119 -8.21 -16.43 13.07
C GLN A 119 -8.33 -17.70 12.25
N ASP A 120 -9.37 -18.51 12.49
CA ASP A 120 -9.69 -19.74 11.73
C ASP A 120 -8.52 -20.73 11.60
N GLY A 121 -7.57 -20.71 12.54
CA GLY A 121 -6.42 -21.60 12.57
C GLY A 121 -5.30 -21.28 11.58
N VAL A 122 -5.59 -20.61 10.46
CA VAL A 122 -4.63 -20.30 9.39
C VAL A 122 -4.48 -18.81 9.11
N SER A 123 -5.56 -18.06 9.22
CA SER A 123 -5.56 -16.61 9.03
C SER A 123 -4.99 -15.88 10.26
N ARG A 124 -4.50 -14.65 10.05
CA ARG A 124 -3.99 -13.77 11.10
C ARG A 124 -4.71 -12.44 11.08
N VAL A 125 -4.96 -11.90 12.25
CA VAL A 125 -5.51 -10.55 12.42
C VAL A 125 -4.58 -9.74 13.30
N VAL A 126 -4.24 -8.53 12.86
CA VAL A 126 -3.50 -7.54 13.66
C VAL A 126 -4.40 -6.32 13.82
N GLU A 127 -4.83 -6.05 15.03
CA GLU A 127 -5.67 -4.90 15.36
C GLU A 127 -4.84 -3.82 16.03
N ALA A 128 -5.17 -2.56 15.74
CA ALA A 128 -4.59 -1.38 16.37
C ALA A 128 -5.71 -0.46 16.85
N ARG A 129 -5.59 0.04 18.08
CA ARG A 129 -6.54 0.96 18.70
C ARG A 129 -5.82 2.09 19.41
N LEU A 130 -6.41 3.28 19.33
CA LEU A 130 -5.92 4.46 20.02
C LEU A 130 -6.00 4.27 21.56
N MET A 131 -4.93 4.63 22.23
CA MET A 131 -4.87 4.77 23.69
C MET A 131 -4.81 6.25 24.09
N GLU A 132 -3.98 7.02 23.38
CA GLU A 132 -3.76 8.44 23.60
C GLU A 132 -3.26 9.08 22.31
N GLY A 133 -3.63 10.34 22.02
CA GLY A 133 -3.19 11.04 20.83
C GLY A 133 -3.82 12.42 20.68
N ASN A 134 -3.52 13.08 19.57
CA ASN A 134 -4.15 14.33 19.16
C ASN A 134 -5.24 14.12 18.10
N ILE A 135 -5.90 12.99 18.14
CA ILE A 135 -7.03 12.60 17.28
C ILE A 135 -8.15 12.05 18.14
N ASP A 136 -9.40 12.21 17.72
CA ASP A 136 -10.56 11.79 18.49
C ASP A 136 -10.74 10.28 18.50
N ALA A 137 -10.48 9.63 17.35
CA ALA A 137 -10.54 8.19 17.26
C ALA A 137 -9.56 7.63 16.21
N PHE A 138 -9.04 6.44 16.51
CA PHE A 138 -8.28 5.63 15.57
C PHE A 138 -8.54 4.15 15.83
N SER A 139 -8.80 3.45 14.75
CA SER A 139 -8.80 1.98 14.71
C SER A 139 -8.27 1.50 13.38
N ALA A 140 -7.52 0.42 13.38
CA ALA A 140 -7.08 -0.23 12.15
C ALA A 140 -7.02 -1.74 12.34
N SER A 141 -7.19 -2.48 11.26
CA SER A 141 -7.04 -3.94 11.25
C SER A 141 -6.42 -4.43 9.96
N TRP A 142 -5.50 -5.36 10.09
CA TRP A 142 -5.00 -6.21 9.02
C TRP A 142 -5.62 -7.59 9.18
N THR A 143 -6.23 -8.10 8.14
CA THR A 143 -6.63 -9.51 8.06
C THR A 143 -5.85 -10.17 6.93
N LEU A 144 -5.13 -11.22 7.26
CA LEU A 144 -4.27 -11.97 6.36
C LEU A 144 -4.86 -13.36 6.19
N THR A 145 -5.22 -13.71 4.98
CA THR A 145 -5.82 -15.00 4.64
C THR A 145 -4.97 -15.70 3.60
N PRO A 146 -4.42 -16.89 3.89
CA PRO A 146 -3.73 -17.69 2.88
C PRO A 146 -4.70 -18.06 1.75
N VAL A 147 -4.27 -17.93 0.50
CA VAL A 147 -5.01 -18.32 -0.71
C VAL A 147 -4.13 -19.18 -1.59
N ASP A 148 -4.71 -19.84 -2.59
CA ASP A 148 -4.01 -20.71 -3.53
C ASP A 148 -3.13 -21.76 -2.84
N GLY A 149 -3.71 -22.45 -1.85
CA GLY A 149 -2.99 -23.48 -1.08
C GLY A 149 -1.91 -22.92 -0.15
N GLY A 150 -1.94 -21.61 0.16
CA GLY A 150 -0.96 -20.93 1.02
C GLY A 150 0.20 -20.30 0.27
N ALA A 151 0.25 -20.41 -1.06
CA ALA A 151 1.31 -19.79 -1.86
C ALA A 151 1.22 -18.25 -1.87
N HIS A 152 0.02 -17.71 -1.73
CA HIS A 152 -0.25 -16.28 -1.75
C HIS A 152 -1.01 -15.86 -0.49
N THR A 153 -1.00 -14.56 -0.20
CA THR A 153 -1.72 -13.98 0.94
C THR A 153 -2.69 -12.90 0.47
N GLN A 154 -3.98 -13.10 0.72
CA GLN A 154 -4.95 -12.01 0.64
C GLN A 154 -4.80 -11.14 1.88
N VAL A 155 -4.58 -9.85 1.65
CA VAL A 155 -4.48 -8.81 2.66
C VAL A 155 -5.72 -7.94 2.59
N ASP A 156 -6.51 -7.89 3.66
CA ASP A 156 -7.61 -6.93 3.86
C ASP A 156 -7.20 -5.97 4.97
N PHE A 157 -7.03 -4.70 4.62
CA PHE A 157 -6.67 -3.64 5.56
C PHE A 157 -7.82 -2.66 5.71
N LYS A 158 -8.20 -2.38 6.95
CA LYS A 158 -9.21 -1.36 7.29
C LYS A 158 -8.61 -0.33 8.22
N ILE A 159 -8.99 0.94 8.00
CA ILE A 159 -8.57 2.05 8.84
C ILE A 159 -9.69 3.04 9.05
N PHE A 160 -9.84 3.49 10.28
CA PHE A 160 -10.72 4.57 10.70
C PHE A 160 -9.91 5.60 11.45
N VAL A 161 -9.94 6.83 10.98
CA VAL A 161 -9.34 7.98 11.64
C VAL A 161 -10.39 9.08 11.72
N ASP A 162 -10.62 9.56 12.93
CA ASP A 162 -11.38 10.79 13.20
C ASP A 162 -10.40 11.79 13.81
N PRO A 163 -9.85 12.70 13.03
CA PRO A 163 -8.98 13.75 13.55
C PRO A 163 -9.85 14.88 14.12
N ASP A 164 -9.42 15.48 15.22
CA ASP A 164 -10.05 16.69 15.78
C ASP A 164 -9.74 17.91 14.88
N ILE A 165 -10.35 17.92 13.68
CA ILE A 165 -10.18 18.99 12.70
C ILE A 165 -11.56 19.38 12.14
N PRO A 166 -11.94 20.69 12.12
CA PRO A 166 -13.26 21.15 11.69
C PRO A 166 -13.40 21.13 10.16
N LEU A 167 -13.44 19.94 9.56
CA LEU A 167 -13.66 19.71 8.14
C LEU A 167 -14.85 18.75 7.94
N PRO A 168 -15.51 18.78 6.77
CA PRO A 168 -16.59 17.85 6.48
C PRO A 168 -16.17 16.39 6.59
N SER A 169 -16.99 15.55 7.23
CA SER A 169 -16.75 14.10 7.44
C SER A 169 -16.47 13.33 6.14
N SER A 170 -17.06 13.78 5.02
CA SER A 170 -16.80 13.17 3.71
C SER A 170 -15.34 13.32 3.23
N ILE A 171 -14.62 14.32 3.71
CA ILE A 171 -13.19 14.49 3.43
C ILE A 171 -12.41 13.39 4.16
N PHE A 172 -12.72 13.16 5.44
CA PHE A 172 -12.07 12.12 6.24
C PHE A 172 -12.40 10.72 5.74
N SER A 173 -13.65 10.43 5.38
CA SER A 173 -14.06 9.16 4.78
C SER A 173 -13.25 8.84 3.51
N ARG A 174 -13.11 9.84 2.63
CA ARG A 174 -12.31 9.69 1.40
C ARG A 174 -10.82 9.55 1.67
N GLU A 175 -10.30 10.22 2.70
CA GLU A 175 -8.90 10.11 3.08
C GLU A 175 -8.60 8.77 3.76
N ASN A 176 -9.52 8.22 4.56
CA ASN A 176 -9.42 6.87 5.12
C ASN A 176 -9.30 5.82 4.00
N GLU A 177 -10.16 5.91 2.96
CA GLU A 177 -10.08 5.01 1.80
C GLU A 177 -8.74 5.14 1.07
N ARG A 178 -8.28 6.36 0.80
CA ARG A 178 -7.00 6.60 0.14
C ARG A 178 -5.81 6.11 0.98
N ALA A 179 -5.89 6.33 2.30
CA ALA A 179 -4.87 5.85 3.24
C ALA A 179 -4.79 4.32 3.22
N ALA A 180 -5.93 3.63 3.24
CA ALA A 180 -5.96 2.18 3.13
C ALA A 180 -5.27 1.69 1.86
N GLY A 181 -5.61 2.25 0.70
CA GLY A 181 -5.00 1.89 -0.57
C GLY A 181 -3.48 2.14 -0.62
N ARG A 182 -3.00 3.29 -0.10
CA ARG A 182 -1.57 3.60 -0.02
C ARG A 182 -0.83 2.63 0.89
N THR A 183 -1.44 2.29 2.02
CA THR A 183 -0.84 1.41 3.04
C THR A 183 -0.62 -0.01 2.51
N VAL A 184 -1.61 -0.61 1.84
CA VAL A 184 -1.44 -1.96 1.27
C VAL A 184 -0.45 -2.00 0.11
N ARG A 185 -0.37 -0.92 -0.70
CA ARG A 185 0.66 -0.81 -1.75
C ARG A 185 2.07 -0.74 -1.15
N ALA A 186 2.25 0.06 -0.11
CA ALA A 186 3.53 0.16 0.59
C ALA A 186 3.94 -1.17 1.22
N LEU A 187 2.99 -1.90 1.83
CA LEU A 187 3.24 -3.26 2.30
C LEU A 187 3.72 -4.17 1.17
N ARG A 188 3.00 -4.21 0.04
CA ARG A 188 3.37 -5.04 -1.11
C ARG A 188 4.79 -4.71 -1.58
N THR A 189 5.11 -3.45 -1.78
CA THR A 189 6.47 -3.02 -2.17
C THR A 189 7.50 -3.52 -1.17
N ARG A 190 7.25 -3.34 0.13
CA ARG A 190 8.16 -3.76 1.19
C ARG A 190 8.39 -5.27 1.24
N VAL A 191 7.34 -6.07 0.97
CA VAL A 191 7.44 -7.53 0.91
C VAL A 191 8.41 -7.99 -0.18
N PHE A 192 8.42 -7.32 -1.34
CA PHE A 192 9.30 -7.68 -2.45
C PHE A 192 10.70 -7.07 -2.35
N GLU A 193 10.86 -5.91 -1.71
CA GLU A 193 12.18 -5.29 -1.50
C GLU A 193 12.97 -5.97 -0.36
N GLY A 194 12.29 -6.65 0.56
CA GLY A 194 12.89 -7.20 1.77
C GLY A 194 13.26 -6.12 2.81
N PRO A 195 13.78 -6.49 3.99
CA PRO A 195 14.25 -5.54 4.97
C PRO A 195 15.44 -4.76 4.40
N LYS A 196 15.34 -3.42 4.33
CA LYS A 196 16.52 -2.59 4.03
C LYS A 196 17.50 -2.79 5.17
N GLY A 197 18.65 -3.40 4.86
CA GLY A 197 19.69 -3.63 5.84
C GLY A 197 20.00 -2.32 6.58
N SER A 198 19.99 -2.36 7.90
CA SER A 198 20.57 -1.33 8.76
C SER A 198 22.08 -1.32 8.52
N SER A 199 22.54 -0.35 7.76
CA SER A 199 23.98 -0.04 7.63
C SER A 199 24.43 0.77 8.83
#